data_f99178dcd71286707747676c9eed37de
#
_entry.id   f99178dcd71286707747676c9eed37de
#
_cell.length_a   1.000
_cell.length_b   1.000
_cell.length_c   1.000
_cell.angle_alpha   90.00
_cell.angle_beta   90.00
_cell.angle_gamma   90.00
#
_symmetry.space_group_name_H-M   'P 1'
#
loop_
_entity.id
_entity.type
_entity.pdbx_description
1 polymer ?
#
loop_
_entity_poly.entity_id
_entity_poly.type
_entity_poly.pdbx_seq_one_letter_code
_entity_poly.pdbx_strand_id
1 'polypeptide(L)'
;YRQIGEEKIQAGIPQGLPISAVLANLYLLDFDKHIIDTVVKDKGGFYRRYSDDIIIVANVDDLGEIKNYIENLIKQSNLKISSSKTESFVFRKSIYNQEQNSRLTSFKQVEGNVRKDAPLIYLGFEFRGYNTCIKSTNIAKFYRRLISIVRRRSNRAIRNKNPNIPKAVFKNQIKKLYKKPLRDLDGENGEIKQTFRNRTFLVEN
;
A
#
# COMPACT_ATOMS: atom_id res chain seq x y z
N TYR A 1 -5.86 25.35 7.68
CA TYR A 1 -6.53 26.62 8.06
C TYR A 1 -5.88 27.75 7.26
N ARG A 2 -6.69 28.52 6.57
CA ARG A 2 -6.27 29.74 5.87
C ARG A 2 -6.82 30.94 6.66
N GLN A 3 -5.95 31.88 7.01
CA GLN A 3 -6.38 33.11 7.66
C GLN A 3 -6.86 34.11 6.58
N ILE A 4 -8.09 34.56 6.67
CA ILE A 4 -8.62 35.67 5.87
C ILE A 4 -9.13 36.65 6.86
N GLY A 5 -8.40 37.78 7.01
CA GLY A 5 -8.64 38.75 8.08
C GLY A 5 -8.36 38.15 9.46
N GLU A 6 -9.20 38.43 10.43
CA GLU A 6 -9.11 37.90 11.80
C GLU A 6 -9.82 36.52 11.97
N GLU A 7 -10.58 36.05 10.96
CA GLU A 7 -11.27 34.80 11.02
C GLU A 7 -10.42 33.65 10.45
N LYS A 8 -10.29 32.55 11.23
CA LYS A 8 -9.67 31.33 10.79
C LYS A 8 -10.70 30.49 10.00
N ILE A 9 -10.63 30.54 8.67
CA ILE A 9 -11.47 29.69 7.84
C ILE A 9 -10.79 28.33 7.69
N GLN A 10 -11.52 27.27 8.03
CA GLN A 10 -11.07 25.90 7.81
C GLN A 10 -11.19 25.59 6.32
N ALA A 11 -10.05 25.37 5.67
CA ALA A 11 -9.97 25.02 4.26
C ALA A 11 -9.55 23.56 4.08
N GLY A 12 -10.10 22.92 3.05
CA GLY A 12 -9.79 21.53 2.70
C GLY A 12 -10.96 20.58 2.93
N ILE A 13 -10.72 19.30 2.62
CA ILE A 13 -11.73 18.25 2.76
C ILE A 13 -11.65 17.72 4.20
N PRO A 14 -12.77 17.68 4.96
CA PRO A 14 -12.77 17.18 6.33
C PRO A 14 -12.40 15.71 6.36
N GLN A 15 -11.56 15.31 7.33
CA GLN A 15 -11.15 13.93 7.51
C GLN A 15 -12.20 13.13 8.28
N GLY A 16 -12.39 11.85 7.90
CA GLY A 16 -13.24 10.91 8.63
C GLY A 16 -14.71 10.85 8.18
N LEU A 17 -15.13 11.68 7.24
CA LEU A 17 -16.47 11.58 6.67
C LEU A 17 -16.50 10.58 5.50
N PRO A 18 -17.59 9.81 5.32
CA PRO A 18 -17.70 8.86 4.19
C PRO A 18 -17.53 9.50 2.82
N ILE A 19 -17.98 10.75 2.64
CA ILE A 19 -17.91 11.50 1.38
C ILE A 19 -16.51 12.04 1.08
N SER A 20 -15.63 12.15 2.06
CA SER A 20 -14.31 12.80 1.90
C SER A 20 -13.44 12.11 0.85
N ALA A 21 -13.51 10.79 0.77
CA ALA A 21 -12.76 10.03 -0.25
C ALA A 21 -13.27 10.33 -1.67
N VAL A 22 -14.57 10.51 -1.84
CA VAL A 22 -15.17 10.85 -3.14
C VAL A 22 -14.76 12.26 -3.55
N LEU A 23 -14.86 13.23 -2.63
CA LEU A 23 -14.46 14.62 -2.87
C LEU A 23 -12.97 14.74 -3.21
N ALA A 24 -12.11 14.00 -2.50
CA ALA A 24 -10.67 13.95 -2.79
C ALA A 24 -10.37 13.39 -4.19
N ASN A 25 -11.09 12.35 -4.61
CA ASN A 25 -10.93 11.80 -5.95
C ASN A 25 -11.44 12.75 -7.04
N LEU A 26 -12.57 13.43 -6.81
CA LEU A 26 -13.06 14.46 -7.74
C LEU A 26 -12.09 15.62 -7.87
N TYR A 27 -11.54 16.10 -6.76
CA TYR A 27 -10.56 17.18 -6.75
C TYR A 27 -9.30 16.86 -7.57
N LEU A 28 -8.88 15.58 -7.57
CA LEU A 28 -7.69 15.12 -8.26
C LEU A 28 -7.96 14.57 -9.67
N LEU A 29 -9.19 14.71 -10.19
CA LEU A 29 -9.55 14.13 -11.49
C LEU A 29 -8.73 14.73 -12.64
N ASP A 30 -8.60 16.05 -12.68
CA ASP A 30 -7.82 16.75 -13.70
C ASP A 30 -6.31 16.43 -13.57
N PHE A 31 -5.81 16.35 -12.33
CA PHE A 31 -4.46 15.92 -12.05
C PHE A 31 -4.20 14.50 -12.60
N ASP A 32 -5.08 13.54 -12.31
CA ASP A 32 -4.97 12.18 -12.81
C ASP A 32 -5.00 12.15 -14.35
N LYS A 33 -5.90 12.93 -14.96
CA LYS A 33 -6.01 13.02 -16.42
C LYS A 33 -4.72 13.52 -17.07
N HIS A 34 -4.15 14.59 -16.55
CA HIS A 34 -2.89 15.15 -17.07
C HIS A 34 -1.74 14.15 -16.98
N ILE A 35 -1.63 13.41 -15.89
CA ILE A 35 -0.60 12.38 -15.76
C ILE A 35 -0.85 11.22 -16.72
N ILE A 36 -2.11 10.76 -16.87
CA ILE A 36 -2.44 9.69 -17.80
C ILE A 36 -2.11 10.10 -19.23
N ASP A 37 -2.46 11.30 -19.64
CA ASP A 37 -2.18 11.77 -20.99
C ASP A 37 -0.67 11.84 -21.24
N THR A 38 0.08 12.52 -20.38
CA THR A 38 1.53 12.74 -20.58
C THR A 38 2.38 11.49 -20.32
N VAL A 39 2.13 10.78 -19.20
CA VAL A 39 3.00 9.68 -18.79
C VAL A 39 2.59 8.36 -19.42
N VAL A 40 1.29 8.08 -19.47
CA VAL A 40 0.82 6.77 -19.95
C VAL A 40 0.67 6.76 -21.47
N LYS A 41 -0.03 7.76 -22.04
CA LYS A 41 -0.30 7.78 -23.49
C LYS A 41 0.92 8.21 -24.30
N ASP A 42 1.56 9.32 -23.93
CA ASP A 42 2.66 9.87 -24.73
C ASP A 42 3.99 9.14 -24.52
N LYS A 43 4.28 8.74 -23.27
CA LYS A 43 5.57 8.10 -22.90
C LYS A 43 5.50 6.59 -22.66
N GLY A 44 4.31 5.97 -22.81
CA GLY A 44 4.12 4.52 -22.61
C GLY A 44 4.39 4.06 -21.17
N GLY A 45 4.33 4.95 -20.20
CA GLY A 45 4.57 4.65 -18.80
C GLY A 45 3.35 4.03 -18.12
N PHE A 46 3.44 3.86 -16.82
CA PHE A 46 2.36 3.35 -15.98
C PHE A 46 2.10 4.30 -14.82
N TYR A 47 0.83 4.55 -14.52
CA TYR A 47 0.37 5.40 -13.42
C TYR A 47 -0.71 4.72 -12.60
N ARG A 48 -0.59 4.80 -11.27
CA ARG A 48 -1.65 4.45 -10.34
C ARG A 48 -1.63 5.37 -9.13
N ARG A 49 -2.81 5.77 -8.68
CA ARG A 49 -3.01 6.50 -7.44
C ARG A 49 -4.01 5.76 -6.56
N TYR A 50 -3.70 5.70 -5.29
CA TYR A 50 -4.60 5.22 -4.24
C TYR A 50 -4.62 6.27 -3.12
N SER A 51 -5.66 7.10 -3.09
CA SER A 51 -5.73 8.27 -2.22
C SER A 51 -4.56 9.24 -2.44
N ASP A 52 -3.68 9.37 -1.47
CA ASP A 52 -2.45 10.17 -1.49
C ASP A 52 -1.20 9.40 -1.95
N ASP A 53 -1.29 8.08 -2.04
CA ASP A 53 -0.19 7.23 -2.50
C ASP A 53 -0.18 7.14 -4.05
N ILE A 54 0.89 7.64 -4.66
CA ILE A 54 1.07 7.66 -6.11
C ILE A 54 2.26 6.76 -6.48
N ILE A 55 2.11 5.95 -7.54
CA ILE A 55 3.19 5.21 -8.17
C ILE A 55 3.21 5.49 -9.67
N ILE A 56 4.40 5.77 -10.20
CA ILE A 56 4.66 6.00 -11.60
C ILE A 56 5.84 5.13 -12.02
N VAL A 57 5.69 4.44 -13.16
CA VAL A 57 6.75 3.66 -13.78
C VAL A 57 6.95 4.20 -15.19
N ALA A 58 8.18 4.54 -15.54
CA ALA A 58 8.53 5.08 -16.84
C ALA A 58 9.97 4.67 -17.21
N ASN A 59 10.38 4.97 -18.44
CA ASN A 59 11.76 4.80 -18.86
C ASN A 59 12.69 5.70 -18.03
N VAL A 60 13.91 5.24 -17.81
CA VAL A 60 14.91 5.97 -17.00
C VAL A 60 15.24 7.32 -17.64
N ASP A 61 15.27 7.39 -18.97
CA ASP A 61 15.58 8.61 -19.72
C ASP A 61 14.54 9.72 -19.54
N ASP A 62 13.26 9.34 -19.33
CA ASP A 62 12.15 10.27 -19.10
C ASP A 62 12.00 10.71 -17.64
N LEU A 63 12.72 10.07 -16.72
CA LEU A 63 12.50 10.21 -15.28
C LEU A 63 12.62 11.68 -14.80
N GLY A 64 13.62 12.40 -15.29
CA GLY A 64 13.87 13.80 -14.92
C GLY A 64 12.73 14.73 -15.36
N GLU A 65 12.29 14.58 -16.61
CA GLU A 65 11.21 15.37 -17.19
C GLU A 65 9.88 15.09 -16.48
N ILE A 66 9.54 13.81 -16.30
CA ILE A 66 8.32 13.38 -15.60
C ILE A 66 8.29 13.90 -14.17
N LYS A 67 9.41 13.84 -13.46
CA LYS A 67 9.50 14.35 -12.09
C LYS A 67 9.20 15.85 -12.02
N ASN A 68 9.84 16.64 -12.86
CA ASN A 68 9.62 18.09 -12.94
C ASN A 68 8.17 18.41 -13.33
N TYR A 69 7.62 17.69 -14.29
CA TYR A 69 6.24 17.83 -14.71
C TYR A 69 5.24 17.58 -13.55
N ILE A 70 5.43 16.48 -12.81
CA ILE A 70 4.56 16.14 -11.67
C ILE A 70 4.69 17.16 -10.55
N GLU A 71 5.90 17.64 -10.24
CA GLU A 71 6.10 18.67 -9.21
C GLU A 71 5.37 19.97 -9.57
N ASN A 72 5.39 20.37 -10.84
CA ASN A 72 4.66 21.53 -11.31
C ASN A 72 3.14 21.33 -11.25
N LEU A 73 2.67 20.18 -11.69
CA LEU A 73 1.24 19.83 -11.68
C LEU A 73 0.67 19.80 -10.25
N ILE A 74 1.42 19.27 -9.30
CA ILE A 74 1.03 19.25 -7.88
C ILE A 74 0.95 20.68 -7.32
N LYS A 75 1.90 21.56 -7.67
CA LYS A 75 1.83 22.97 -7.28
C LYS A 75 0.60 23.66 -7.86
N GLN A 76 0.29 23.43 -9.12
CA GLN A 76 -0.92 23.95 -9.78
C GLN A 76 -2.20 23.48 -9.11
N SER A 77 -2.21 22.24 -8.62
CA SER A 77 -3.33 21.64 -7.89
C SER A 77 -3.40 22.09 -6.42
N ASN A 78 -2.61 23.08 -5.98
CA ASN A 78 -2.52 23.52 -4.58
C ASN A 78 -2.22 22.42 -3.57
N LEU A 79 -1.52 21.37 -4.01
CA LEU A 79 -1.08 20.27 -3.18
C LEU A 79 0.37 20.43 -2.76
N LYS A 80 0.78 19.68 -1.74
CA LYS A 80 2.17 19.64 -1.27
C LYS A 80 2.71 18.21 -1.37
N ILE A 81 3.85 18.06 -2.05
CA ILE A 81 4.62 16.82 -1.99
C ILE A 81 5.43 16.77 -0.70
N SER A 82 5.43 15.63 -0.03
CA SER A 82 6.38 15.36 1.03
C SER A 82 7.67 14.85 0.40
N SER A 83 8.67 15.69 0.24
CA SER A 83 9.98 15.32 -0.34
C SER A 83 10.64 14.17 0.43
N SER A 84 10.46 14.11 1.75
CA SER A 84 10.97 13.03 2.60
C SER A 84 10.31 11.67 2.36
N LYS A 85 9.13 11.64 1.72
CA LYS A 85 8.39 10.41 1.40
C LYS A 85 8.46 10.05 -0.09
N THR A 86 8.98 10.96 -0.92
CA THR A 86 9.14 10.71 -2.36
C THR A 86 10.40 9.91 -2.59
N GLU A 87 10.27 8.76 -3.20
CA GLU A 87 11.37 7.83 -3.43
C GLU A 87 11.47 7.50 -4.92
N SER A 88 12.69 7.40 -5.43
CA SER A 88 12.95 6.98 -6.81
C SER A 88 13.74 5.68 -6.82
N PHE A 89 13.29 4.74 -7.65
CA PHE A 89 13.90 3.45 -7.83
C PHE A 89 14.22 3.21 -9.30
N VAL A 90 15.34 2.58 -9.57
CA VAL A 90 15.69 2.10 -10.91
C VAL A 90 15.71 0.57 -10.86
N PHE A 91 15.02 -0.06 -11.82
CA PHE A 91 15.00 -1.51 -11.96
C PHE A 91 15.85 -1.93 -13.15
N ARG A 92 16.84 -2.81 -12.90
CA ARG A 92 17.75 -3.32 -13.93
C ARG A 92 17.90 -4.83 -13.79
N LYS A 93 18.13 -5.51 -14.93
CA LYS A 93 18.55 -6.91 -14.91
C LYS A 93 19.95 -6.99 -14.31
N SER A 94 20.15 -7.79 -13.29
CA SER A 94 21.45 -8.07 -12.68
C SER A 94 21.71 -9.57 -12.63
N ILE A 95 22.96 -9.97 -12.82
CA ILE A 95 23.37 -11.37 -12.70
C ILE A 95 23.26 -11.76 -11.23
N TYR A 96 22.60 -12.89 -10.97
CA TYR A 96 22.35 -13.38 -9.61
C TYR A 96 23.30 -14.50 -9.19
N ASN A 97 23.68 -15.40 -10.11
CA ASN A 97 24.57 -16.53 -9.83
C ASN A 97 25.67 -16.64 -10.88
N GLN A 98 26.70 -17.45 -10.62
CA GLN A 98 27.77 -17.80 -11.55
C GLN A 98 27.23 -18.45 -12.86
N GLU A 99 26.00 -18.98 -12.84
CA GLU A 99 25.31 -19.57 -14.00
C GLU A 99 24.67 -18.55 -14.96
N GLN A 100 25.02 -17.28 -14.88
CA GLN A 100 24.48 -16.19 -15.73
C GLN A 100 22.97 -15.96 -15.68
N ASN A 101 22.27 -16.48 -14.69
CA ASN A 101 20.85 -16.21 -14.49
C ASN A 101 20.65 -14.73 -14.15
N SER A 102 19.92 -14.01 -15.00
CA SER A 102 19.62 -12.59 -14.77
C SER A 102 18.25 -12.43 -14.09
N ARG A 103 18.19 -11.60 -13.05
CA ARG A 103 16.93 -11.21 -12.42
C ARG A 103 16.77 -9.69 -12.38
N LEU A 104 15.53 -9.24 -12.42
CA LEU A 104 15.20 -7.83 -12.23
C LEU A 104 15.49 -7.44 -10.77
N THR A 105 16.33 -6.44 -10.56
CA THR A 105 16.73 -5.98 -9.22
C THR A 105 16.48 -4.49 -9.09
N SER A 106 16.03 -4.06 -7.93
CA SER A 106 15.79 -2.65 -7.59
C SER A 106 17.05 -1.96 -7.10
N PHE A 107 17.21 -0.71 -7.50
CA PHE A 107 18.27 0.19 -7.04
C PHE A 107 17.64 1.49 -6.58
N LYS A 108 17.90 1.90 -5.35
CA LYS A 108 17.44 3.17 -4.78
C LYS A 108 18.61 4.11 -4.61
N GLN A 109 18.48 5.33 -5.08
CA GLN A 109 19.45 6.39 -4.84
C GLN A 109 19.15 7.07 -3.50
N VAL A 110 20.13 7.11 -2.60
CA VAL A 110 20.03 7.74 -1.29
C VAL A 110 21.29 8.55 -1.07
N GLU A 111 21.16 9.88 -0.97
CA GLU A 111 22.26 10.81 -0.63
C GLU A 111 23.58 10.57 -1.40
N GLY A 112 23.48 10.36 -2.71
CA GLY A 112 24.64 10.10 -3.58
C GLY A 112 25.10 8.63 -3.61
N ASN A 113 24.60 7.77 -2.75
CA ASN A 113 24.88 6.34 -2.76
C ASN A 113 23.76 5.52 -3.42
N VAL A 114 24.11 4.43 -4.08
CA VAL A 114 23.14 3.51 -4.70
C VAL A 114 22.98 2.27 -3.83
N ARG A 115 21.80 2.10 -3.25
CA ARG A 115 21.46 0.91 -2.49
C ARG A 115 20.83 -0.14 -3.40
N LYS A 116 21.54 -1.25 -3.61
CA LYS A 116 21.04 -2.42 -4.34
C LYS A 116 20.02 -3.18 -3.49
N ASP A 117 19.02 -3.80 -4.16
CA ASP A 117 18.01 -4.66 -3.56
C ASP A 117 17.13 -3.95 -2.51
N ALA A 118 16.98 -2.63 -2.65
CA ALA A 118 16.10 -1.85 -1.79
C ALA A 118 14.63 -2.09 -2.14
N PRO A 119 13.75 -2.38 -1.16
CA PRO A 119 12.35 -2.63 -1.46
C PRO A 119 11.61 -1.34 -1.83
N LEU A 120 10.91 -1.35 -2.98
CA LEU A 120 9.87 -0.38 -3.26
C LEU A 120 8.63 -0.76 -2.45
N ILE A 121 8.15 0.17 -1.62
CA ILE A 121 7.00 -0.08 -0.75
C ILE A 121 5.78 0.63 -1.32
N TYR A 122 4.74 -0.13 -1.65
CA TYR A 122 3.47 0.42 -2.12
C TYR A 122 2.29 -0.36 -1.53
N LEU A 123 1.31 0.34 -0.98
CA LEU A 123 0.08 -0.23 -0.38
C LEU A 123 0.32 -1.41 0.58
N GLY A 124 1.43 -1.38 1.30
CA GLY A 124 1.76 -2.42 2.28
C GLY A 124 2.45 -3.66 1.72
N PHE A 125 2.84 -3.62 0.45
CA PHE A 125 3.69 -4.61 -0.20
C PHE A 125 5.11 -4.06 -0.39
N GLU A 126 6.08 -4.97 -0.43
CA GLU A 126 7.48 -4.73 -0.76
C GLU A 126 7.79 -5.40 -2.09
N PHE A 127 8.22 -4.63 -3.08
CA PHE A 127 8.63 -5.13 -4.40
C PHE A 127 10.12 -4.88 -4.63
N ARG A 128 10.86 -5.92 -5.01
CA ARG A 128 12.31 -5.87 -5.23
C ARG A 128 12.71 -6.10 -6.70
N GLY A 129 11.73 -6.22 -7.58
CA GLY A 129 11.92 -6.55 -8.98
C GLY A 129 11.69 -8.03 -9.28
N TYR A 130 12.29 -8.93 -8.51
CA TYR A 130 12.17 -10.38 -8.69
C TYR A 130 11.12 -11.03 -7.77
N ASN A 131 10.72 -10.38 -6.70
CA ASN A 131 9.67 -10.86 -5.81
C ASN A 131 8.81 -9.74 -5.23
N THR A 132 7.62 -10.12 -4.77
CA THR A 132 6.68 -9.25 -4.07
C THR A 132 6.29 -9.92 -2.76
N CYS A 133 6.54 -9.22 -1.64
CA CYS A 133 6.23 -9.70 -0.31
C CYS A 133 5.29 -8.75 0.43
N ILE A 134 4.60 -9.23 1.46
CA ILE A 134 3.91 -8.36 2.39
C ILE A 134 4.95 -7.64 3.25
N LYS A 135 4.80 -6.33 3.42
CA LYS A 135 5.69 -5.53 4.27
C LYS A 135 5.80 -6.15 5.68
N SER A 136 7.03 -6.37 6.13
CA SER A 136 7.34 -7.04 7.41
C SER A 136 6.67 -6.38 8.61
N THR A 137 6.56 -5.03 8.61
CA THR A 137 5.85 -4.30 9.66
C THR A 137 4.35 -4.61 9.72
N ASN A 138 3.71 -4.94 8.60
CA ASN A 138 2.30 -5.33 8.55
C ASN A 138 2.11 -6.73 9.12
N ILE A 139 3.02 -7.63 8.84
CA ILE A 139 3.07 -8.97 9.43
C ILE A 139 3.25 -8.85 10.95
N ALA A 140 4.22 -8.06 11.40
CA ALA A 140 4.46 -7.83 12.82
C ALA A 140 3.25 -7.19 13.55
N LYS A 141 2.57 -6.22 12.90
CA LYS A 141 1.31 -5.64 13.43
C LYS A 141 0.21 -6.68 13.55
N PHE A 142 0.08 -7.57 12.57
CA PHE A 142 -0.88 -8.67 12.59
C PHE A 142 -0.63 -9.61 13.76
N TYR A 143 0.62 -10.08 13.95
CA TYR A 143 0.98 -10.96 15.06
C TYR A 143 0.79 -10.29 16.41
N ARG A 144 1.19 -9.03 16.57
CA ARG A 144 0.95 -8.27 17.81
C ARG A 144 -0.55 -8.18 18.16
N ARG A 145 -1.39 -7.92 17.15
CA ARG A 145 -2.85 -7.89 17.33
C ARG A 145 -3.39 -9.27 17.74
N LEU A 146 -2.92 -10.32 17.07
CA LEU A 146 -3.31 -11.70 17.37
C LEU A 146 -2.95 -12.07 18.82
N ILE A 147 -1.71 -11.86 19.24
CA ILE A 147 -1.23 -12.14 20.58
C ILE A 147 -2.02 -11.32 21.62
N SER A 148 -2.28 -10.05 21.36
CA SER A 148 -3.07 -9.19 22.24
C SER A 148 -4.50 -9.72 22.44
N ILE A 149 -5.14 -10.19 21.37
CA ILE A 149 -6.49 -10.79 21.45
C ILE A 149 -6.46 -12.07 22.27
N VAL A 150 -5.50 -12.96 22.01
CA VAL A 150 -5.35 -14.22 22.76
C VAL A 150 -5.11 -13.94 24.23
N ARG A 151 -4.15 -13.07 24.58
CA ARG A 151 -3.85 -12.70 25.98
C ARG A 151 -5.06 -12.09 26.69
N ARG A 152 -5.77 -11.17 26.05
CA ARG A 152 -6.96 -10.54 26.62
C ARG A 152 -8.04 -11.57 26.94
N ARG A 153 -8.26 -12.51 26.03
CA ARG A 153 -9.26 -13.57 26.19
C ARG A 153 -8.86 -14.59 27.25
N SER A 154 -7.60 -15.01 27.24
CA SER A 154 -7.05 -15.91 28.25
C SER A 154 -7.17 -15.30 29.66
N ASN A 155 -6.74 -14.04 29.84
CA ASN A 155 -6.85 -13.34 31.10
C ASN A 155 -8.33 -13.22 31.59
N ARG A 156 -9.25 -12.97 30.64
CA ARG A 156 -10.69 -12.93 30.96
C ARG A 156 -11.20 -14.30 31.42
N ALA A 157 -10.81 -15.37 30.75
CA ALA A 157 -11.20 -16.74 31.11
C ALA A 157 -10.64 -17.15 32.46
N ILE A 158 -9.39 -16.77 32.78
CA ILE A 158 -8.75 -17.06 34.09
C ILE A 158 -9.44 -16.28 35.23
N ARG A 159 -9.76 -15.00 34.99
CA ARG A 159 -10.40 -14.14 36.00
C ARG A 159 -11.86 -14.48 36.26
N ASN A 160 -12.50 -15.22 35.36
CA ASN A 160 -13.88 -15.62 35.53
C ASN A 160 -13.99 -16.75 36.54
N LYS A 161 -14.57 -16.45 37.72
CA LYS A 161 -14.77 -17.42 38.79
C LYS A 161 -15.99 -18.34 38.58
N ASN A 162 -16.81 -18.09 37.54
CA ASN A 162 -17.99 -18.90 37.28
C ASN A 162 -17.58 -20.24 36.63
N PRO A 163 -17.82 -21.40 37.31
CA PRO A 163 -17.43 -22.70 36.79
C PRO A 163 -18.20 -23.13 35.54
N ASN A 164 -19.38 -22.56 35.31
CA ASN A 164 -20.24 -22.89 34.17
C ASN A 164 -19.84 -22.18 32.88
N ILE A 165 -18.89 -21.25 32.91
CA ILE A 165 -18.41 -20.56 31.71
C ILE A 165 -17.13 -21.26 31.22
N PRO A 166 -17.16 -21.86 30.02
CA PRO A 166 -15.98 -22.56 29.50
C PRO A 166 -14.79 -21.60 29.38
N LYS A 167 -13.67 -21.98 30.01
CA LYS A 167 -12.37 -21.27 29.92
C LYS A 167 -11.73 -21.42 28.53
N ALA A 168 -12.53 -21.32 27.49
CA ALA A 168 -12.08 -21.54 26.12
C ALA A 168 -11.65 -20.22 25.44
N VAL A 169 -10.55 -20.25 24.74
CA VAL A 169 -10.19 -19.22 23.75
C VAL A 169 -11.11 -19.44 22.55
N PHE A 170 -11.97 -18.45 22.24
CA PHE A 170 -12.93 -18.57 21.16
C PHE A 170 -12.23 -18.64 19.80
N LYS A 171 -11.96 -19.85 19.28
CA LYS A 171 -11.37 -20.11 17.97
C LYS A 171 -12.02 -19.30 16.84
N ASN A 172 -13.34 -19.10 16.89
CA ASN A 172 -14.08 -18.37 15.87
C ASN A 172 -13.71 -16.88 15.76
N GLN A 173 -13.30 -16.25 16.86
CA GLN A 173 -12.86 -14.85 16.82
C GLN A 173 -11.44 -14.72 16.28
N ILE A 174 -10.58 -15.70 16.54
CA ILE A 174 -9.26 -15.81 15.91
C ILE A 174 -9.44 -16.12 14.43
N LYS A 175 -10.31 -17.08 14.09
CA LYS A 175 -10.64 -17.40 12.69
C LYS A 175 -11.14 -16.20 11.89
N LYS A 176 -11.91 -15.27 12.49
CA LYS A 176 -12.34 -14.04 11.81
C LYS A 176 -11.18 -13.12 11.37
N LEU A 177 -10.03 -13.21 12.01
CA LEU A 177 -8.82 -12.46 11.59
C LEU A 177 -8.19 -13.05 10.31
N TYR A 178 -8.37 -14.38 10.07
CA TYR A 178 -7.78 -15.09 8.94
C TYR A 178 -8.74 -15.28 7.78
N LYS A 179 -10.06 -15.29 8.06
CA LYS A 179 -11.09 -15.59 7.07
C LYS A 179 -11.79 -14.31 6.63
N LYS A 180 -11.19 -13.56 5.72
CA LYS A 180 -11.97 -12.73 4.81
C LYS A 180 -12.41 -13.61 3.64
N PRO A 181 -13.70 -13.64 3.29
CA PRO A 181 -14.12 -14.30 2.07
C PRO A 181 -13.38 -13.65 0.89
N LEU A 182 -12.62 -14.45 0.16
CA LEU A 182 -12.16 -14.05 -1.16
C LEU A 182 -13.39 -14.13 -2.07
N ARG A 183 -13.76 -13.02 -2.67
CA ARG A 183 -14.68 -13.04 -3.79
C ARG A 183 -13.89 -13.60 -4.96
N ASP A 184 -14.16 -14.84 -5.34
CA ASP A 184 -13.67 -15.37 -6.61
C ASP A 184 -14.48 -14.66 -7.70
N LEU A 185 -13.78 -13.87 -8.50
CA LEU A 185 -14.35 -13.16 -9.66
C LEU A 185 -14.47 -14.08 -10.89
N ASP A 186 -14.06 -15.33 -10.77
CA ASP A 186 -14.02 -16.30 -11.88
C ASP A 186 -15.22 -17.26 -11.86
N GLY A 187 -16.41 -16.73 -11.82
CA GLY A 187 -17.61 -17.50 -12.06
C GLY A 187 -18.27 -17.06 -13.36
N GLU A 188 -18.25 -17.90 -14.38
CA GLU A 188 -18.95 -17.67 -15.65
C GLU A 188 -20.47 -17.47 -15.52
N ASN A 189 -21.05 -17.62 -14.32
CA ASN A 189 -22.50 -17.53 -14.07
C ASN A 189 -22.90 -16.61 -12.93
N GLY A 190 -22.09 -15.64 -12.55
CA GLY A 190 -22.49 -14.59 -11.58
C GLY A 190 -22.83 -15.08 -10.17
N GLU A 191 -22.66 -16.35 -9.85
CA GLU A 191 -22.83 -16.88 -8.50
C GLU A 191 -21.59 -16.62 -7.64
N ILE A 192 -21.75 -15.86 -6.56
CA ILE A 192 -20.71 -15.60 -5.59
C ILE A 192 -20.47 -16.89 -4.78
N LYS A 193 -19.56 -17.74 -5.21
CA LYS A 193 -19.06 -18.85 -4.39
C LYS A 193 -18.14 -18.29 -3.31
N GLN A 194 -18.59 -18.27 -2.06
CA GLN A 194 -17.74 -17.98 -0.90
C GLN A 194 -16.82 -19.19 -0.63
N THR A 195 -15.69 -19.26 -1.29
CA THR A 195 -14.66 -20.24 -0.98
C THR A 195 -13.77 -19.70 0.14
N PHE A 196 -13.86 -20.36 1.30
CA PHE A 196 -12.95 -20.13 2.41
C PHE A 196 -11.63 -20.86 2.15
N ARG A 197 -10.68 -20.24 1.47
CA ARG A 197 -9.32 -20.77 1.40
C ARG A 197 -8.64 -20.65 2.77
N ASN A 198 -8.22 -21.77 3.34
CA ASN A 198 -7.25 -21.79 4.42
C ASN A 198 -5.94 -21.24 3.84
N ARG A 199 -5.61 -19.98 4.14
CA ARG A 199 -4.27 -19.47 3.87
C ARG A 199 -3.35 -20.02 4.95
N THR A 200 -2.83 -21.20 4.73
CA THR A 200 -1.61 -21.66 5.35
C THR A 200 -0.51 -20.84 4.69
N PHE A 201 0.14 -19.97 5.41
CA PHE A 201 1.39 -19.39 4.95
C PHE A 201 2.44 -20.48 5.08
N LEU A 202 2.65 -21.25 4.01
CA LEU A 202 3.87 -22.02 3.86
C LEU A 202 5.01 -21.02 3.71
N VAL A 203 5.77 -20.86 4.76
CA VAL A 203 7.14 -20.35 4.69
C VAL A 203 7.93 -21.56 4.25
N GLU A 204 8.09 -21.75 2.95
CA GLU A 204 9.11 -22.65 2.44
C GLU A 204 10.47 -21.99 2.69
N ASN A 205 11.35 -22.76 3.34
CA ASN A 205 12.73 -22.43 3.67
C ASN A 205 13.60 -22.18 2.42
#